data_0efe8375a1e48f75ef756c7e4ab7c88b
#
_entry.id   0efe8375a1e48f75ef756c7e4ab7c88b
#
_cell.length_a   1.000
_cell.length_b   1.000
_cell.length_c   1.000
_cell.angle_alpha   90.00
_cell.angle_beta   90.00
_cell.angle_gamma   90.00
#
_symmetry.space_group_name_H-M   'P 1'
#
loop_
_entity.id
_entity.type
_entity.pdbx_description
1 polymer ?
#
loop_
_entity_poly.entity_id
_entity_poly.type
_entity_poly.pdbx_seq_one_letter_code
_entity_poly.pdbx_strand_id
1 'polypeptide(L)'
;SQLYGELTSDSFALKDGDAVTSIAYVIETYGIIYNKELLTAAGYTQDDIKGFDDLKKVADDIQARKAELGVDGAFTSAGMDGSSDWRFKTHLANLPIYYEYKADDIGSTDAIKGTYLDNYKKIWDLYITDSTCDPKLLASKTGNDAVAEFVGKKAVFYQNGTWAYNDVKDLGDDNLGMLPIYIGAEGEENPVPRTSGVSTTPLPRPTFRLLWTSCTGVSPLRPAPARWLTRWASSSPSRRLRTPPTP
;
A
#
# COMPACT_ATOMS: atom_id res chain seq x y z
N SER A 1 31.37 0.22 -3.54
CA SER A 1 31.24 1.69 -3.70
C SER A 1 31.13 2.33 -2.32
N GLN A 2 31.50 3.60 -2.20
CA GLN A 2 31.43 4.34 -0.92
C GLN A 2 30.00 4.35 -0.38
N LEU A 3 29.01 4.59 -1.24
CA LEU A 3 27.58 4.59 -0.87
C LEU A 3 27.09 3.22 -0.34
N TYR A 4 27.64 2.11 -0.84
CA TYR A 4 27.29 0.80 -0.33
C TYR A 4 27.73 0.61 1.13
N GLY A 5 28.90 1.15 1.50
CA GLY A 5 29.40 1.10 2.88
C GLY A 5 28.55 1.91 3.89
N GLU A 6 27.69 2.80 3.42
CA GLU A 6 26.81 3.62 4.26
C GLU A 6 25.42 2.97 4.47
N LEU A 7 25.13 1.84 3.79
CA LEU A 7 23.86 1.13 3.98
C LEU A 7 23.81 0.50 5.37
N THR A 8 22.65 0.62 6.00
CA THR A 8 22.39 0.01 7.32
C THR A 8 22.04 -1.47 7.22
N SER A 9 21.78 -1.97 6.01
CA SER A 9 21.48 -3.37 5.74
C SER A 9 21.82 -3.73 4.30
N ASP A 10 22.36 -4.93 4.10
CA ASP A 10 22.62 -5.53 2.79
C ASP A 10 21.33 -5.72 1.96
N SER A 11 20.17 -5.81 2.61
CA SER A 11 18.86 -5.93 1.95
C SER A 11 18.49 -4.69 1.13
N PHE A 12 19.17 -3.56 1.34
CA PHE A 12 18.99 -2.33 0.55
C PHE A 12 19.90 -2.26 -0.69
N ALA A 13 20.62 -3.33 -0.99
CA ALA A 13 21.42 -3.44 -2.19
C ALA A 13 20.95 -4.60 -3.07
N LEU A 14 20.95 -4.39 -4.39
CA LEU A 14 20.83 -5.48 -5.34
C LEU A 14 22.23 -5.95 -5.73
N LYS A 15 22.44 -7.25 -5.71
CA LYS A 15 23.72 -7.89 -6.04
C LYS A 15 23.53 -8.85 -7.22
N ASP A 16 24.57 -8.96 -8.03
CA ASP A 16 24.77 -10.02 -9.00
C ASP A 16 26.08 -10.72 -8.65
N GLY A 17 25.98 -11.90 -8.01
CA GLY A 17 27.09 -12.50 -7.29
C GLY A 17 27.58 -11.54 -6.19
N ASP A 18 28.90 -11.24 -6.20
CA ASP A 18 29.51 -10.29 -5.27
C ASP A 18 29.43 -8.83 -5.71
N ALA A 19 28.93 -8.57 -6.93
CA ALA A 19 28.86 -7.24 -7.50
C ALA A 19 27.59 -6.51 -7.06
N VAL A 20 27.72 -5.36 -6.38
CA VAL A 20 26.60 -4.46 -6.09
C VAL A 20 26.19 -3.72 -7.36
N THR A 21 24.98 -4.01 -7.85
CA THR A 21 24.43 -3.45 -9.09
C THR A 21 23.56 -2.23 -8.85
N SER A 22 22.89 -2.17 -7.69
CA SER A 22 22.02 -1.04 -7.32
C SER A 22 21.92 -0.92 -5.82
N ILE A 23 21.62 0.28 -5.35
CA ILE A 23 21.33 0.57 -3.95
C ILE A 23 19.99 1.29 -3.81
N ALA A 24 19.28 1.01 -2.71
CA ALA A 24 18.06 1.72 -2.35
C ALA A 24 18.36 3.16 -1.97
N TYR A 25 17.59 4.10 -2.49
CA TYR A 25 17.65 5.51 -2.09
C TYR A 25 16.36 5.99 -1.41
N VAL A 26 15.28 5.22 -1.50
CA VAL A 26 14.02 5.46 -0.80
C VAL A 26 13.37 4.13 -0.45
N ILE A 27 12.69 4.10 0.69
CA ILE A 27 11.86 2.98 1.13
C ILE A 27 10.43 3.49 1.17
N GLU A 28 9.55 2.83 0.43
CA GLU A 28 8.12 3.11 0.43
C GLU A 28 7.36 1.93 1.03
N THR A 29 6.27 2.24 1.73
CA THR A 29 5.38 1.24 2.32
C THR A 29 3.97 1.43 1.77
N TYR A 30 3.19 0.35 1.74
CA TYR A 30 1.78 0.42 1.41
C TYR A 30 0.93 -0.25 2.49
N GLY A 31 -0.31 0.20 2.57
CA GLY A 31 -1.24 -0.19 3.61
C GLY A 31 -2.63 0.34 3.31
N ILE A 32 -3.37 0.65 4.36
CA ILE A 32 -4.68 1.27 4.30
C ILE A 32 -4.55 2.65 4.93
N ILE A 33 -4.56 3.69 4.11
CA ILE A 33 -4.65 5.07 4.57
C ILE A 33 -6.09 5.29 5.04
N TYR A 34 -6.30 5.94 6.19
CA TYR A 34 -7.63 6.21 6.69
C TYR A 34 -7.78 7.64 7.20
N ASN A 35 -9.00 8.14 7.12
CA ASN A 35 -9.41 9.45 7.64
C ASN A 35 -9.90 9.27 9.08
N LYS A 36 -9.17 9.84 10.06
CA LYS A 36 -9.46 9.70 11.48
C LYS A 36 -10.77 10.37 11.88
N GLU A 37 -11.08 11.53 11.29
CA GLU A 37 -12.32 12.24 11.54
C GLU A 37 -13.53 11.38 11.16
N LEU A 38 -13.50 10.80 9.94
CA LEU A 38 -14.59 9.94 9.48
C LEU A 38 -14.68 8.63 10.26
N LEU A 39 -13.54 8.01 10.62
CA LEU A 39 -13.52 6.80 11.44
C LEU A 39 -14.10 7.07 12.82
N THR A 40 -13.74 8.20 13.44
CA THR A 40 -14.29 8.64 14.74
C THR A 40 -15.77 8.96 14.64
N ALA A 41 -16.22 9.61 13.58
CA ALA A 41 -17.64 9.88 13.33
C ALA A 41 -18.46 8.59 13.18
N ALA A 42 -17.86 7.53 12.65
CA ALA A 42 -18.45 6.19 12.61
C ALA A 42 -18.48 5.47 13.98
N GLY A 43 -17.81 6.02 14.99
CA GLY A 43 -17.74 5.47 16.35
C GLY A 43 -16.56 4.56 16.61
N TYR A 44 -15.54 4.60 15.77
CA TYR A 44 -14.36 3.73 15.84
C TYR A 44 -13.06 4.52 15.92
N THR A 45 -12.01 3.83 16.37
CA THR A 45 -10.64 4.31 16.41
C THR A 45 -9.72 3.26 15.78
N GLN A 46 -8.46 3.59 15.60
CA GLN A 46 -7.44 2.62 15.15
C GLN A 46 -7.32 1.42 16.10
N ASP A 47 -7.54 1.64 17.40
CA ASP A 47 -7.38 0.60 18.44
C ASP A 47 -8.46 -0.50 18.33
N ASP A 48 -9.55 -0.22 17.63
CA ASP A 48 -10.62 -1.18 17.34
C ASP A 48 -10.30 -2.11 16.16
N ILE A 49 -9.17 -1.89 15.46
CA ILE A 49 -8.80 -2.63 14.25
C ILE A 49 -7.44 -3.30 14.44
N LYS A 50 -7.46 -4.57 14.83
CA LYS A 50 -6.25 -5.36 15.12
C LYS A 50 -6.02 -6.50 14.14
N GLY A 51 -6.98 -6.78 13.27
CA GLY A 51 -6.92 -7.87 12.31
C GLY A 51 -8.00 -7.74 11.24
N PHE A 52 -8.09 -8.77 10.40
CA PHE A 52 -9.06 -8.81 9.30
C PHE A 52 -10.50 -8.72 9.79
N ASP A 53 -10.86 -9.51 10.81
CA ASP A 53 -12.26 -9.59 11.29
C ASP A 53 -12.72 -8.26 11.90
N ASP A 54 -11.83 -7.56 12.61
CA ASP A 54 -12.11 -6.23 13.15
C ASP A 54 -12.31 -5.22 12.01
N LEU A 55 -11.39 -5.20 11.03
CA LEU A 55 -11.49 -4.29 9.90
C LEU A 55 -12.76 -4.58 9.08
N LYS A 56 -13.08 -5.86 8.84
CA LYS A 56 -14.30 -6.26 8.13
C LYS A 56 -15.55 -5.80 8.84
N LYS A 57 -15.63 -6.01 10.15
CA LYS A 57 -16.74 -5.55 10.99
C LYS A 57 -16.92 -4.02 10.90
N VAL A 58 -15.84 -3.27 11.01
CA VAL A 58 -15.86 -1.80 10.90
C VAL A 58 -16.29 -1.35 9.51
N ALA A 59 -15.75 -1.98 8.45
CA ALA A 59 -16.11 -1.66 7.06
C ALA A 59 -17.57 -1.99 6.75
N ASP A 60 -18.08 -3.15 7.19
CA ASP A 60 -19.47 -3.53 7.02
C ASP A 60 -20.44 -2.54 7.68
N ASP A 61 -20.12 -2.12 8.92
CA ASP A 61 -20.92 -1.15 9.66
C ASP A 61 -20.94 0.20 8.96
N ILE A 62 -19.78 0.71 8.52
CA ILE A 62 -19.69 1.95 7.76
C ILE A 62 -20.46 1.83 6.44
N GLN A 63 -20.32 0.72 5.71
CA GLN A 63 -21.03 0.49 4.46
C GLN A 63 -22.55 0.47 4.65
N ALA A 64 -23.03 -0.15 5.73
CA ALA A 64 -24.45 -0.19 6.05
C ALA A 64 -25.01 1.20 6.43
N ARG A 65 -24.23 2.03 7.10
CA ARG A 65 -24.61 3.37 7.57
C ARG A 65 -24.09 4.51 6.70
N LYS A 66 -23.61 4.22 5.49
CA LYS A 66 -22.95 5.22 4.64
C LYS A 66 -23.75 6.48 4.39
N ALA A 67 -25.08 6.36 4.22
CA ALA A 67 -25.97 7.51 4.03
C ALA A 67 -26.05 8.40 5.29
N GLU A 68 -26.09 7.80 6.49
CA GLU A 68 -26.04 8.50 7.79
C GLU A 68 -24.71 9.22 7.97
N LEU A 69 -23.61 8.56 7.63
CA LEU A 69 -22.25 9.06 7.79
C LEU A 69 -21.83 10.06 6.69
N GLY A 70 -22.64 10.22 5.64
CA GLY A 70 -22.36 11.13 4.52
C GLY A 70 -21.24 10.65 3.60
N VAL A 71 -20.91 9.34 3.64
CA VAL A 71 -19.93 8.70 2.76
C VAL A 71 -20.63 7.86 1.68
N ASP A 72 -19.90 7.47 0.64
CA ASP A 72 -20.41 6.62 -0.44
C ASP A 72 -19.99 5.15 -0.26
N GLY A 73 -19.00 4.89 0.59
CA GLY A 73 -18.53 3.56 0.93
C GLY A 73 -17.51 3.57 2.07
N ALA A 74 -17.21 2.39 2.62
CA ALA A 74 -16.14 2.28 3.63
C ALA A 74 -14.77 2.48 2.98
N PHE A 75 -14.51 1.84 1.85
CA PHE A 75 -13.30 1.98 1.05
C PHE A 75 -13.54 2.85 -0.19
N THR A 76 -12.47 3.52 -0.66
CA THR A 76 -12.46 4.07 -2.02
C THR A 76 -12.58 2.94 -3.04
N SER A 77 -12.97 3.26 -4.27
CA SER A 77 -12.87 2.30 -5.36
C SER A 77 -11.43 1.76 -5.52
N ALA A 78 -11.30 0.50 -5.88
CA ALA A 78 -9.99 -0.09 -6.15
C ALA A 78 -9.33 0.50 -7.41
N GLY A 79 -10.10 1.13 -8.30
CA GLY A 79 -9.59 1.70 -9.54
C GLY A 79 -8.96 0.61 -10.42
N MET A 80 -9.79 -0.17 -11.11
CA MET A 80 -9.32 -1.32 -11.90
C MET A 80 -9.33 -1.06 -13.40
N ASP A 81 -9.28 0.21 -13.83
CA ASP A 81 -8.97 0.51 -15.22
C ASP A 81 -7.54 0.05 -15.57
N GLY A 82 -7.24 -0.11 -16.87
CA GLY A 82 -5.97 -0.67 -17.32
C GLY A 82 -4.71 0.10 -16.89
N SER A 83 -4.85 1.33 -16.38
CA SER A 83 -3.74 2.15 -15.88
C SER A 83 -3.54 2.06 -14.36
N SER A 84 -4.56 1.65 -13.61
CA SER A 84 -4.60 1.76 -12.14
C SER A 84 -4.75 0.42 -11.42
N ASP A 85 -5.01 -0.67 -12.13
CA ASP A 85 -5.28 -2.00 -11.59
C ASP A 85 -4.08 -2.63 -10.84
N TRP A 86 -2.89 -2.05 -11.01
CA TRP A 86 -1.66 -2.50 -10.35
C TRP A 86 -1.78 -2.48 -8.82
N ARG A 87 -2.53 -1.53 -8.23
CA ARG A 87 -2.75 -1.49 -6.78
C ARG A 87 -3.44 -2.75 -6.28
N PHE A 88 -4.54 -3.14 -6.93
CA PHE A 88 -5.25 -4.36 -6.58
C PHE A 88 -4.38 -5.60 -6.82
N LYS A 89 -3.76 -5.70 -7.99
CA LYS A 89 -2.93 -6.86 -8.38
C LYS A 89 -1.75 -7.06 -7.44
N THR A 90 -1.00 -5.99 -7.16
CA THR A 90 0.27 -6.11 -6.45
C THR A 90 0.16 -5.97 -4.95
N HIS A 91 -0.81 -5.20 -4.46
CA HIS A 91 -0.97 -4.99 -3.02
C HIS A 91 -1.93 -5.98 -2.37
N LEU A 92 -2.93 -6.46 -3.09
CA LEU A 92 -3.97 -7.33 -2.54
C LEU A 92 -3.91 -8.73 -3.13
N ALA A 93 -4.07 -8.86 -4.46
CA ALA A 93 -4.18 -10.17 -5.11
C ALA A 93 -2.87 -11.00 -5.03
N ASN A 94 -1.74 -10.36 -4.82
CA ASN A 94 -0.47 -11.03 -4.63
C ASN A 94 -0.26 -11.60 -3.21
N LEU A 95 -1.05 -11.15 -2.22
CA LEU A 95 -0.86 -11.54 -0.83
C LEU A 95 -1.16 -13.03 -0.55
N PRO A 96 -2.24 -13.64 -1.08
CA PRO A 96 -2.45 -15.07 -0.93
C PRO A 96 -1.28 -15.91 -1.45
N ILE A 97 -0.68 -15.50 -2.57
CA ILE A 97 0.52 -16.16 -3.15
C ILE A 97 1.72 -15.99 -2.21
N TYR A 98 1.91 -14.79 -1.68
CA TYR A 98 2.99 -14.52 -0.71
C TYR A 98 2.88 -15.41 0.54
N TYR A 99 1.67 -15.56 1.09
CA TYR A 99 1.46 -16.41 2.26
C TYR A 99 1.70 -17.89 1.94
N GLU A 100 1.33 -18.35 0.74
CA GLU A 100 1.61 -19.70 0.28
C GLU A 100 3.14 -19.93 0.19
N TYR A 101 3.87 -19.00 -0.44
CA TYR A 101 5.32 -19.07 -0.53
C TYR A 101 5.99 -19.08 0.83
N LYS A 102 5.49 -18.23 1.75
CA LYS A 102 6.01 -18.15 3.11
C LYS A 102 5.75 -19.45 3.89
N ALA A 103 4.57 -20.06 3.74
CA ALA A 103 4.21 -21.30 4.40
C ALA A 103 5.02 -22.50 3.88
N ASP A 104 5.34 -22.50 2.60
CA ASP A 104 6.12 -23.54 1.94
C ASP A 104 7.64 -23.32 2.00
N ASP A 105 8.10 -22.17 2.52
CA ASP A 105 9.52 -21.74 2.54
C ASP A 105 10.18 -21.79 1.15
N ILE A 106 9.47 -21.25 0.14
CA ILE A 106 9.95 -21.22 -1.25
C ILE A 106 10.02 -19.79 -1.80
N GLY A 107 10.91 -19.56 -2.76
CA GLY A 107 11.05 -18.27 -3.44
C GLY A 107 10.40 -18.22 -4.83
N SER A 108 10.09 -19.39 -5.41
CA SER A 108 9.46 -19.51 -6.74
C SER A 108 8.82 -20.87 -6.90
N THR A 109 7.85 -20.97 -7.82
CA THR A 109 7.22 -22.22 -8.22
C THR A 109 6.68 -22.10 -9.65
N ASP A 110 6.57 -23.22 -10.37
CA ASP A 110 5.95 -23.26 -11.68
C ASP A 110 4.41 -23.14 -11.61
N ALA A 111 3.82 -23.50 -10.46
CA ALA A 111 2.39 -23.40 -10.21
C ALA A 111 2.08 -23.23 -8.71
N ILE A 112 1.17 -22.32 -8.38
CA ILE A 112 0.64 -22.16 -7.04
C ILE A 112 -0.27 -23.34 -6.67
N LYS A 113 -0.27 -23.72 -5.38
CA LYS A 113 -1.14 -24.78 -4.86
C LYS A 113 -2.59 -24.31 -4.64
N GLY A 114 -2.76 -23.01 -4.40
CA GLY A 114 -4.04 -22.42 -4.08
C GLY A 114 -4.46 -22.59 -2.62
N THR A 115 -3.51 -22.75 -1.71
CA THR A 115 -3.74 -22.91 -0.26
C THR A 115 -4.58 -21.77 0.32
N TYR A 116 -4.39 -20.56 -0.19
CA TYR A 116 -5.06 -19.34 0.29
C TYR A 116 -6.15 -18.83 -0.66
N LEU A 117 -6.82 -19.70 -1.44
CA LEU A 117 -7.87 -19.30 -2.39
C LEU A 117 -9.04 -18.58 -1.71
N ASP A 118 -9.47 -19.02 -0.52
CA ASP A 118 -10.55 -18.39 0.22
C ASP A 118 -10.24 -16.95 0.62
N ASN A 119 -8.97 -16.60 0.73
CA ASN A 119 -8.54 -15.23 1.03
C ASN A 119 -8.81 -14.26 -0.12
N TYR A 120 -8.89 -14.73 -1.37
CA TYR A 120 -9.34 -13.89 -2.50
C TYR A 120 -10.78 -13.44 -2.34
N LYS A 121 -11.66 -14.32 -1.82
CA LYS A 121 -13.03 -13.93 -1.51
C LYS A 121 -13.07 -12.89 -0.40
N LYS A 122 -12.29 -13.07 0.66
CA LYS A 122 -12.18 -12.11 1.76
C LYS A 122 -11.66 -10.74 1.28
N ILE A 123 -10.64 -10.73 0.40
CA ILE A 123 -10.15 -9.50 -0.25
C ILE A 123 -11.27 -8.83 -1.04
N TRP A 124 -12.01 -9.59 -1.83
CA TRP A 124 -13.10 -9.06 -2.62
C TRP A 124 -14.20 -8.47 -1.77
N ASP A 125 -14.67 -9.24 -0.77
CA ASP A 125 -15.74 -8.83 0.11
C ASP A 125 -15.40 -7.57 0.91
N LEU A 126 -14.15 -7.39 1.33
CA LEU A 126 -13.71 -6.24 2.10
C LEU A 126 -13.38 -5.02 1.21
N TYR A 127 -12.47 -5.19 0.25
CA TYR A 127 -11.89 -4.05 -0.48
C TYR A 127 -12.70 -3.65 -1.73
N ILE A 128 -13.58 -4.51 -2.22
CA ILE A 128 -14.39 -4.25 -3.41
C ILE A 128 -15.86 -4.06 -3.05
N THR A 129 -16.46 -4.98 -2.31
CA THR A 129 -17.89 -4.92 -1.97
C THR A 129 -18.18 -3.74 -1.04
N ASP A 130 -17.29 -3.45 -0.07
CA ASP A 130 -17.45 -2.34 0.86
C ASP A 130 -16.83 -1.03 0.34
N SER A 131 -16.66 -0.91 -0.97
CA SER A 131 -16.16 0.32 -1.60
C SER A 131 -17.27 1.25 -2.06
N THR A 132 -16.85 2.44 -2.50
CA THR A 132 -17.71 3.46 -3.11
C THR A 132 -18.29 3.04 -4.46
N CYS A 133 -17.72 2.01 -5.11
CA CYS A 133 -17.99 1.63 -6.48
C CYS A 133 -18.78 0.33 -6.57
N ASP A 134 -19.85 0.30 -7.38
CA ASP A 134 -20.45 -0.97 -7.81
C ASP A 134 -19.37 -1.83 -8.48
N PRO A 135 -19.16 -3.09 -8.06
CA PRO A 135 -18.17 -3.98 -8.65
C PRO A 135 -18.25 -4.13 -10.17
N LYS A 136 -19.44 -3.96 -10.76
CA LYS A 136 -19.64 -4.00 -12.21
C LYS A 136 -19.00 -2.82 -12.95
N LEU A 137 -18.72 -1.73 -12.26
CA LEU A 137 -18.16 -0.50 -12.82
C LEU A 137 -16.66 -0.32 -12.54
N LEU A 138 -16.03 -1.25 -11.83
CA LEU A 138 -14.62 -1.16 -11.42
C LEU A 138 -13.66 -0.90 -12.57
N ALA A 139 -13.90 -1.50 -13.74
CA ALA A 139 -13.05 -1.33 -14.92
C ALA A 139 -13.07 0.09 -15.51
N SER A 140 -14.05 0.92 -15.11
CA SER A 140 -14.15 2.34 -15.50
C SER A 140 -13.56 3.29 -14.45
N LYS A 141 -13.18 2.79 -13.28
CA LYS A 141 -12.64 3.59 -12.19
C LYS A 141 -11.12 3.65 -12.25
N THR A 142 -10.60 4.87 -12.20
CA THR A 142 -9.16 5.16 -12.24
C THR A 142 -8.58 5.33 -10.83
N GLY A 143 -7.25 5.38 -10.73
CA GLY A 143 -6.58 5.77 -9.50
C GLY A 143 -6.92 7.19 -9.05
N ASN A 144 -7.15 8.11 -10.01
CA ASN A 144 -7.55 9.47 -9.71
C ASN A 144 -8.96 9.55 -9.12
N ASP A 145 -9.89 8.68 -9.58
CA ASP A 145 -11.22 8.59 -8.96
C ASP A 145 -11.10 8.18 -7.48
N ALA A 146 -10.26 7.19 -7.16
CA ALA A 146 -10.04 6.75 -5.78
C ALA A 146 -9.44 7.88 -4.90
N VAL A 147 -8.49 8.65 -5.43
CA VAL A 147 -7.95 9.84 -4.74
C VAL A 147 -9.06 10.86 -4.49
N ALA A 148 -9.85 11.19 -5.53
CA ALA A 148 -10.93 12.17 -5.43
C ALA A 148 -12.01 11.73 -4.41
N GLU A 149 -12.35 10.45 -4.37
CA GLU A 149 -13.27 9.87 -3.40
C GLU A 149 -12.75 10.04 -1.95
N PHE A 150 -11.46 9.78 -1.72
CA PHE A 150 -10.86 9.91 -0.39
C PHE A 150 -10.74 11.36 0.05
N VAL A 151 -10.18 12.22 -0.79
CA VAL A 151 -10.01 13.67 -0.52
C VAL A 151 -11.37 14.35 -0.37
N GLY A 152 -12.36 13.92 -1.17
CA GLY A 152 -13.75 14.37 -1.07
C GLY A 152 -14.52 13.87 0.14
N LYS A 153 -13.86 13.12 1.07
CA LYS A 153 -14.47 12.52 2.26
C LYS A 153 -15.65 11.58 1.91
N LYS A 154 -15.56 10.89 0.77
CA LYS A 154 -16.56 9.92 0.31
C LYS A 154 -16.28 8.49 0.77
N ALA A 155 -15.09 8.25 1.31
CA ALA A 155 -14.68 6.97 1.89
C ALA A 155 -13.81 7.21 3.12
N VAL A 156 -13.86 6.26 4.07
CA VAL A 156 -13.06 6.28 5.30
C VAL A 156 -11.67 5.73 5.04
N PHE A 157 -11.56 4.69 4.21
CA PHE A 157 -10.34 3.93 3.94
C PHE A 157 -9.89 4.05 2.48
N TYR A 158 -8.58 4.17 2.29
CA TYR A 158 -7.93 4.24 0.98
C TYR A 158 -6.71 3.30 0.95
N GLN A 159 -6.83 2.19 0.24
CA GLN A 159 -5.71 1.26 0.09
C GLN A 159 -4.71 1.83 -0.91
N ASN A 160 -3.55 2.29 -0.42
CA ASN A 160 -2.46 2.81 -1.23
C ASN A 160 -1.15 2.84 -0.41
N GLY A 161 -0.08 3.39 -0.98
CA GLY A 161 1.21 3.53 -0.34
C GLY A 161 1.57 4.95 0.09
N THR A 162 2.72 5.08 0.73
CA THR A 162 3.25 6.36 1.23
C THR A 162 3.50 7.38 0.11
N TRP A 163 3.66 6.95 -1.13
CA TRP A 163 3.75 7.83 -2.31
C TRP A 163 2.48 8.65 -2.56
N ALA A 164 1.31 8.17 -2.09
CA ALA A 164 0.05 8.89 -2.21
C ALA A 164 -0.09 10.09 -1.25
N TYR A 165 0.90 10.30 -0.35
CA TYR A 165 0.83 11.39 0.63
C TYR A 165 0.59 12.76 0.00
N ASN A 166 1.27 13.07 -1.11
CA ASN A 166 1.10 14.36 -1.77
C ASN A 166 -0.31 14.59 -2.33
N ASP A 167 -1.05 13.52 -2.61
CA ASP A 167 -2.41 13.59 -3.13
C ASP A 167 -3.45 13.79 -2.00
N VAL A 168 -3.11 13.39 -0.76
CA VAL A 168 -4.06 13.37 0.37
C VAL A 168 -3.70 14.32 1.53
N LYS A 169 -2.51 14.93 1.52
CA LYS A 169 -1.98 15.78 2.61
C LYS A 169 -2.87 16.96 2.99
N ASP A 170 -3.66 17.46 2.06
CA ASP A 170 -4.56 18.61 2.31
C ASP A 170 -5.72 18.25 3.28
N LEU A 171 -5.92 16.97 3.57
CA LEU A 171 -6.81 16.53 4.67
C LEU A 171 -6.24 16.79 6.07
N GLY A 172 -4.93 17.14 6.15
CA GLY A 172 -4.21 17.40 7.39
C GLY A 172 -3.53 16.15 7.96
N ASP A 173 -2.26 16.28 8.36
CA ASP A 173 -1.44 15.17 8.90
C ASP A 173 -2.06 14.55 10.15
N ASP A 174 -2.65 15.38 11.04
CA ASP A 174 -3.28 14.90 12.25
C ASP A 174 -4.53 14.06 11.97
N ASN A 175 -5.14 14.24 10.80
CA ASN A 175 -6.34 13.51 10.37
C ASN A 175 -6.02 12.24 9.57
N LEU A 176 -4.79 12.06 9.13
CA LEU A 176 -4.38 10.87 8.38
C LEU A 176 -3.77 9.82 9.31
N GLY A 177 -4.08 8.56 9.04
CA GLY A 177 -3.45 7.41 9.66
C GLY A 177 -3.21 6.30 8.65
N MET A 178 -2.49 5.26 9.04
CA MET A 178 -2.20 4.12 8.18
C MET A 178 -2.30 2.83 8.97
N LEU A 179 -3.04 1.87 8.43
CA LEU A 179 -3.19 0.50 8.93
C LEU A 179 -2.46 -0.47 8.01
N PRO A 180 -2.05 -1.63 8.53
CA PRO A 180 -1.61 -2.74 7.69
C PRO A 180 -2.74 -3.24 6.78
N ILE A 181 -2.37 -3.95 5.70
CA ILE A 181 -3.33 -4.68 4.89
C ILE A 181 -3.61 -6.02 5.55
N TYR A 182 -4.90 -6.32 5.73
CA TYR A 182 -5.39 -7.59 6.22
C TYR A 182 -6.16 -8.32 5.12
N ILE A 183 -5.95 -9.61 4.98
CA ILE A 183 -6.66 -10.49 4.03
C ILE A 183 -7.27 -11.72 4.71
N GLY A 184 -7.19 -11.80 6.05
CA GLY A 184 -7.67 -12.91 6.85
C GLY A 184 -6.84 -14.18 6.70
N ALA A 185 -5.52 -14.04 6.44
CA ALA A 185 -4.59 -15.15 6.43
C ALA A 185 -4.10 -15.45 7.84
N GLU A 186 -3.79 -16.72 8.12
CA GLU A 186 -3.22 -17.13 9.39
C GLU A 186 -1.86 -16.42 9.62
N GLY A 187 -1.65 -15.90 10.82
CA GLY A 187 -0.41 -15.19 11.18
C GLY A 187 -0.38 -13.72 10.76
N GLU A 188 -1.53 -13.14 10.42
CA GLU A 188 -1.66 -11.69 10.18
C GLU A 188 -1.68 -10.84 11.46
N GLU A 189 -1.87 -11.43 12.64
CA GLU A 189 -2.02 -10.72 13.91
C GLU A 189 -0.80 -9.87 14.30
N ASN A 190 0.33 -10.10 13.63
CA ASN A 190 1.53 -9.27 13.71
C ASN A 190 1.90 -8.72 12.33
N PRO A 191 1.07 -7.86 11.73
CA PRO A 191 1.37 -7.33 10.42
C PRO A 191 2.56 -6.39 10.50
N VAL A 192 3.68 -6.81 9.92
CA VAL A 192 4.76 -5.89 9.62
C VAL A 192 4.25 -4.96 8.51
N PRO A 193 4.38 -3.63 8.63
CA PRO A 193 4.11 -2.74 7.51
C PRO A 193 4.89 -3.27 6.31
N ARG A 194 4.18 -3.59 5.23
CA ARG A 194 4.84 -4.19 4.06
C ARG A 194 5.59 -3.10 3.33
N THR A 195 6.90 -3.22 3.34
CA THR A 195 7.76 -2.37 2.53
C THR A 195 7.68 -2.88 1.10
N SER A 196 7.07 -2.12 0.23
CA SER A 196 7.08 -2.37 -1.19
C SER A 196 7.82 -1.23 -1.88
N GLY A 197 8.68 -1.61 -2.79
CA GLY A 197 9.35 -0.65 -3.62
C GLY A 197 10.60 -0.06 -2.98
N VAL A 198 11.69 -0.78 -3.11
CA VAL A 198 13.01 -0.19 -3.06
C VAL A 198 13.19 0.52 -4.40
N SER A 199 13.08 1.84 -4.43
CA SER A 199 13.51 2.60 -5.59
C SER A 199 15.03 2.63 -5.58
N THR A 200 15.65 2.02 -6.58
CA THR A 200 17.10 1.87 -6.66
C THR A 200 17.69 2.83 -7.67
N THR A 201 18.80 3.47 -7.34
CA THR A 201 19.61 4.18 -8.33
C THR A 201 20.54 3.18 -8.99
N PRO A 202 20.44 2.96 -10.31
CA PRO A 202 21.39 2.12 -11.03
C PRO A 202 22.79 2.67 -10.89
N LEU A 203 23.74 1.84 -10.50
CA LEU A 203 25.15 2.14 -10.70
C LEU A 203 25.41 2.10 -12.22
N PRO A 204 26.26 2.98 -12.77
CA PRO A 204 26.38 3.12 -14.22
C PRO A 204 26.93 1.86 -14.89
N ARG A 205 26.04 1.02 -15.36
CA ARG A 205 26.16 0.02 -16.44
C ARG A 205 24.76 -0.45 -16.86
N PRO A 206 24.53 -0.76 -18.16
CA PRO A 206 23.18 -0.84 -18.68
C PRO A 206 22.60 -2.24 -18.55
N THR A 207 21.67 -2.40 -17.63
CA THR A 207 20.57 -3.38 -17.79
C THR A 207 19.49 -3.07 -16.75
N PHE A 208 18.39 -2.48 -17.20
CA PHE A 208 17.17 -2.34 -16.40
C PHE A 208 16.55 -3.73 -16.23
N ARG A 209 16.53 -4.22 -15.01
CA ARG A 209 15.66 -5.31 -14.60
C ARG A 209 14.95 -4.86 -13.33
N LEU A 210 13.66 -4.54 -13.46
CA LEU A 210 12.75 -4.41 -12.33
C LEU A 210 12.59 -5.80 -11.69
N LEU A 211 13.33 -6.04 -10.63
CA LEU A 211 13.11 -7.21 -9.78
C LEU A 211 12.25 -6.77 -8.60
N TRP A 212 11.04 -7.26 -8.59
CA TRP A 212 10.21 -7.34 -7.39
C TRP A 212 10.86 -8.32 -6.42
N THR A 213 11.53 -7.82 -5.41
CA THR A 213 11.95 -8.63 -4.27
C THR A 213 11.13 -8.22 -3.06
N SER A 214 10.27 -9.14 -2.64
CA SER A 214 9.66 -9.14 -1.32
C SER A 214 10.78 -9.14 -0.27
N CYS A 215 10.98 -8.02 0.42
CA CYS A 215 11.89 -7.98 1.56
C CYS A 215 11.25 -8.71 2.75
N THR A 216 11.49 -10.01 2.87
CA THR A 216 11.25 -10.76 4.10
C THR A 216 12.46 -10.57 5.00
N GLY A 217 12.30 -9.91 6.14
CA GLY A 217 13.31 -9.92 7.19
C GLY A 217 13.73 -8.58 7.78
N VAL A 218 12.78 -7.67 8.02
CA VAL A 218 13.05 -6.53 8.90
C VAL A 218 12.43 -6.83 10.26
N SER A 219 13.28 -6.94 11.28
CA SER A 219 12.86 -7.01 12.69
C SER A 219 11.83 -5.94 13.03
N PRO A 220 10.89 -6.21 13.96
CA PRO A 220 9.83 -5.30 14.30
C PRO A 220 10.43 -4.00 14.86
N LEU A 221 10.43 -2.95 14.05
CA LEU A 221 10.61 -1.61 14.55
C LEU A 221 9.30 -1.21 15.22
N ARG A 222 9.39 -0.74 16.48
CA ARG A 222 8.28 -0.20 17.25
C ARG A 222 7.45 0.75 16.38
N PRO A 223 6.13 0.86 16.58
CA PRO A 223 5.31 1.83 15.85
C PRO A 223 5.94 3.22 16.03
N ALA A 224 6.35 3.80 14.91
CA ALA A 224 6.95 5.12 14.91
C ALA A 224 5.84 6.16 15.11
N PRO A 225 6.06 7.15 16.00
CA PRO A 225 5.11 8.25 16.16
C PRO A 225 4.98 9.02 14.83
N ALA A 226 3.83 9.65 14.62
CA ALA A 226 3.41 10.39 13.42
C ALA A 226 4.41 11.40 12.81
N ARG A 227 5.55 11.62 13.43
CA ARG A 227 6.67 12.46 12.94
C ARG A 227 7.33 11.98 11.64
N TRP A 228 6.98 10.79 11.14
CA TRP A 228 7.54 10.26 9.90
C TRP A 228 7.00 10.97 8.64
N LEU A 229 5.76 11.40 8.68
CA LEU A 229 5.13 12.07 7.54
C LEU A 229 5.76 13.43 7.25
N THR A 230 6.16 14.17 8.27
CA THR A 230 6.71 15.54 8.13
C THR A 230 8.15 15.56 7.62
N ARG A 231 8.95 14.52 7.84
CA ARG A 231 10.35 14.49 7.40
C ARG A 231 10.51 14.13 5.92
N TRP A 232 9.51 13.46 5.35
CA TRP A 232 9.53 13.03 3.95
C TRP A 232 9.13 14.15 2.98
N ALA A 233 8.24 15.05 3.39
CA ALA A 233 7.80 16.19 2.58
C ALA A 233 8.93 17.19 2.26
N SER A 234 10.01 17.21 3.05
CA SER A 234 11.11 18.17 2.88
C SER A 234 12.24 17.69 1.95
N SER A 235 12.21 16.45 1.47
CA SER A 235 13.32 15.87 0.69
C SER A 235 13.01 15.54 -0.77
N SER A 236 11.85 15.92 -1.30
CA SER A 236 11.55 15.75 -2.73
C SER A 236 12.17 16.89 -3.55
N PRO A 237 13.14 16.62 -4.45
CA PRO A 237 13.64 17.65 -5.35
C PRO A 237 12.58 17.98 -6.39
N SER A 238 12.11 19.23 -6.41
CA SER A 238 11.27 19.77 -7.48
C SER A 238 12.00 19.65 -8.82
N ARG A 239 11.57 18.77 -9.70
CA ARG A 239 11.98 18.75 -11.11
C ARG A 239 11.46 20.01 -11.78
N ARG A 240 12.31 21.02 -11.94
CA ARG A 240 12.08 22.08 -12.92
C ARG A 240 12.28 21.46 -14.31
N LEU A 241 11.19 21.32 -15.04
CA LEU A 241 11.25 21.07 -16.49
C LEU A 241 11.93 22.27 -17.14
N ARG A 242 13.12 22.08 -17.73
CA ARG A 242 13.72 23.05 -18.65
C ARG A 242 12.99 22.94 -19.97
N THR A 243 12.36 24.01 -20.41
CA THR A 243 11.88 24.19 -21.78
C THR A 243 13.08 24.22 -22.74
N PRO A 244 13.04 23.51 -23.87
CA PRO A 244 14.08 23.62 -24.89
C PRO A 244 14.01 25.00 -25.59
N PRO A 245 15.13 25.53 -26.06
CA PRO A 245 15.13 26.79 -26.83
C PRO A 245 14.48 26.55 -28.20
N THR A 246 13.61 27.45 -28.56
CA THR A 246 13.05 27.58 -29.93
C THR A 246 14.11 28.02 -30.93
N PRO A 247 13.98 27.61 -32.20
CA PRO A 247 14.96 27.85 -33.25
C PRO A 247 15.12 29.33 -33.63
#